data_f384a89d9d00ee4d255d3b2be8c37fab
#
_entry.id   f384a89d9d00ee4d255d3b2be8c37fab
#
_cell.length_a   1.000
_cell.length_b   1.000
_cell.length_c   1.000
_cell.angle_alpha   90.00
_cell.angle_beta   90.00
_cell.angle_gamma   90.00
#
_symmetry.space_group_name_H-M   'P 1'
#
loop_
_entity.id
_entity.type
_entity.pdbx_description
1 polymer ?
#
loop_
_entity_poly.entity_id
_entity_poly.type
_entity_poly.pdbx_seq_one_letter_code
_entity_poly.pdbx_strand_id
1 'polypeptide(L)'
;ITGNFNAGLERAFWVALDECMFKGDKKSQDRMKSLVTEPAIQVEQKYEPSRTIESFHRFIACTNHAQWGQIRSDDRRYLFIKVSECHKQDTSYFGQLSSALNDGVTVPGLAHYLVNLDITNFNPRNKPQTAEGFEQKRRSLFGFARYWYEVLDKGRFGVASESGAY
;
A
#
# COMPACT_ATOMS: atom_id res chain seq x y z
N ILE A 1 9.08 -7.03 9.11
CA ILE A 1 9.57 -6.67 7.75
C ILE A 1 10.44 -5.42 7.83
N THR A 2 10.03 -4.39 8.53
CA THR A 2 10.80 -3.14 8.70
C THR A 2 11.82 -3.22 9.85
N GLY A 3 11.81 -4.28 10.64
CA GLY A 3 12.76 -4.55 11.71
C GLY A 3 14.08 -5.16 11.23
N ASN A 4 14.98 -5.43 12.17
CA ASN A 4 16.32 -5.95 11.87
C ASN A 4 16.26 -7.40 11.33
N PHE A 5 15.33 -8.24 11.80
CA PHE A 5 15.22 -9.63 11.35
C PHE A 5 14.08 -9.77 10.33
N ASN A 6 14.43 -10.13 9.12
CA ASN A 6 13.53 -10.19 7.97
C ASN A 6 13.63 -11.52 7.19
N ALA A 7 14.14 -12.58 7.81
CA ALA A 7 14.34 -13.88 7.18
C ALA A 7 13.08 -14.44 6.49
N GLY A 8 11.88 -14.08 6.96
CA GLY A 8 10.63 -14.47 6.30
C GLY A 8 10.47 -13.97 4.86
N LEU A 9 11.24 -12.95 4.46
CA LEU A 9 11.22 -12.46 3.08
C LEU A 9 11.91 -13.42 2.12
N GLU A 10 12.84 -14.24 2.58
CA GLU A 10 13.66 -15.10 1.70
C GLU A 10 12.85 -16.00 0.77
N ARG A 11 11.68 -16.44 1.22
CA ARG A 11 10.82 -17.38 0.48
C ARG A 11 9.47 -16.77 0.09
N ALA A 12 9.29 -15.47 0.32
CA ALA A 12 8.04 -14.81 0.06
C ALA A 12 8.05 -14.12 -1.31
N PHE A 13 7.10 -14.47 -2.18
CA PHE A 13 6.82 -13.71 -3.40
C PHE A 13 5.78 -12.62 -3.11
N TRP A 14 4.68 -12.97 -2.47
CA TRP A 14 3.66 -12.05 -1.98
C TRP A 14 3.85 -11.76 -0.49
N VAL A 15 3.85 -10.48 -0.15
CA VAL A 15 3.98 -10.01 1.23
C VAL A 15 2.75 -9.16 1.56
N ALA A 16 1.85 -9.72 2.36
CA ALA A 16 0.71 -8.99 2.88
C ALA A 16 1.09 -8.25 4.16
N LEU A 17 0.82 -6.95 4.20
CA LEU A 17 0.98 -6.09 5.35
C LEU A 17 -0.40 -5.69 5.84
N ASP A 18 -0.85 -6.28 6.92
CA ASP A 18 -2.14 -5.99 7.51
C ASP A 18 -2.03 -4.88 8.55
N GLU A 19 -3.06 -4.04 8.61
CA GLU A 19 -3.16 -2.90 9.53
C GLU A 19 -1.92 -1.98 9.58
N CYS A 20 -1.15 -1.92 8.49
CA CYS A 20 0.06 -1.14 8.47
C CYS A 20 -0.19 0.37 8.27
N MET A 21 0.51 1.17 9.03
CA MET A 21 0.52 2.62 8.90
C MET A 21 1.95 3.13 9.12
N PHE A 22 2.40 4.01 8.22
CA PHE A 22 3.74 4.62 8.29
C PHE A 22 3.69 6.11 8.62
N LYS A 23 2.53 6.64 8.99
CA LYS A 23 2.41 8.04 9.40
C LYS A 23 3.24 8.28 10.67
N GLY A 24 4.20 9.21 10.58
CA GLY A 24 5.09 9.55 11.69
C GLY A 24 6.33 8.64 11.83
N ASP A 25 6.35 7.47 11.21
CA ASP A 25 7.52 6.59 11.20
C ASP A 25 8.27 6.68 9.85
N LYS A 26 9.13 7.69 9.77
CA LYS A 26 9.94 7.94 8.57
C LYS A 26 10.91 6.78 8.29
N LYS A 27 11.48 6.18 9.31
CA LYS A 27 12.46 5.08 9.17
C LYS A 27 11.81 3.85 8.52
N SER A 28 10.67 3.41 9.03
CA SER A 28 9.95 2.28 8.44
C SER A 28 9.42 2.59 7.04
N GLN A 29 8.99 3.83 6.79
CA GLN A 29 8.57 4.26 5.45
C GLN A 29 9.72 4.24 4.44
N ASP A 30 10.91 4.72 4.83
CA ASP A 30 12.08 4.70 3.95
C ASP A 30 12.56 3.26 3.71
N ARG A 31 12.52 2.41 4.74
CA ARG A 31 12.79 0.97 4.58
C ARG A 31 11.80 0.30 3.61
N MET A 32 10.52 0.63 3.69
CA MET A 32 9.53 0.10 2.77
C MET A 32 9.77 0.55 1.32
N LYS A 33 10.16 1.80 1.12
CA LYS A 33 10.54 2.30 -0.22
C LYS A 33 11.71 1.50 -0.80
N SER A 34 12.74 1.23 0.01
CA SER A 34 13.88 0.41 -0.36
C SER A 34 13.45 -1.00 -0.77
N LEU A 35 12.67 -1.68 0.07
CA LEU A 35 12.16 -3.03 -0.21
C LEU A 35 11.36 -3.14 -1.51
N VAL A 36 10.63 -2.08 -1.89
CA VAL A 36 9.82 -2.04 -3.12
C VAL A 36 10.66 -1.75 -4.37
N THR A 37 11.79 -1.07 -4.23
CA THR A 37 12.54 -0.54 -5.38
C THR A 37 13.88 -1.21 -5.65
N GLU A 38 14.49 -1.81 -4.64
CA GLU A 38 15.82 -2.42 -4.79
C GLU A 38 15.71 -3.80 -5.45
N PRO A 39 16.61 -4.09 -6.40
CA PRO A 39 16.62 -5.39 -7.07
C PRO A 39 17.15 -6.52 -6.17
N ALA A 40 17.80 -6.17 -5.07
CA ALA A 40 18.32 -7.12 -4.10
C ALA A 40 18.12 -6.57 -2.68
N ILE A 41 17.87 -7.45 -1.74
CA ILE A 41 17.69 -7.12 -0.32
C ILE A 41 18.62 -7.92 0.55
N GLN A 42 19.03 -7.34 1.67
CA GLN A 42 19.72 -8.07 2.72
C GLN A 42 18.74 -8.79 3.62
N VAL A 43 18.95 -10.07 3.81
CA VAL A 43 18.21 -10.91 4.75
C VAL A 43 19.06 -11.15 5.98
N GLU A 44 18.49 -10.84 7.12
CA GLU A 44 19.12 -11.05 8.43
C GLU A 44 18.30 -12.04 9.24
N GLN A 45 18.98 -13.07 9.72
CA GLN A 45 18.45 -14.06 10.63
C GLN A 45 19.24 -14.03 11.92
N LYS A 46 18.58 -14.27 13.07
CA LYS A 46 19.25 -14.28 14.36
C LYS A 46 20.32 -15.38 14.39
N TYR A 47 21.53 -14.99 14.76
CA TYR A 47 22.71 -15.87 14.85
C TYR A 47 23.27 -16.38 13.52
N GLU A 48 22.84 -15.83 12.38
CA GLU A 48 23.42 -16.16 11.08
C GLU A 48 24.02 -14.90 10.41
N PRO A 49 25.04 -15.05 9.57
CA PRO A 49 25.53 -13.96 8.75
C PRO A 49 24.45 -13.41 7.84
N SER A 50 24.39 -12.10 7.67
CA SER A 50 23.50 -11.49 6.68
C SER A 50 23.84 -11.94 5.27
N ARG A 51 22.83 -12.18 4.45
CA ARG A 51 22.99 -12.59 3.05
C ARG A 51 22.14 -11.71 2.14
N THR A 52 22.62 -11.52 0.93
CA THR A 52 21.90 -10.77 -0.10
C THR A 52 21.14 -11.74 -1.00
N ILE A 53 19.86 -11.47 -1.22
CA ILE A 53 19.00 -12.22 -2.15
C ILE A 53 18.42 -11.27 -3.19
N GLU A 54 18.09 -11.80 -4.38
CA GLU A 54 17.31 -11.07 -5.36
C GLU A 54 15.91 -10.77 -4.85
N SER A 55 15.38 -9.58 -5.18
CA SER A 55 14.06 -9.15 -4.74
C SER A 55 13.01 -9.39 -5.81
N PHE A 56 12.19 -10.42 -5.60
CA PHE A 56 10.99 -10.69 -6.41
C PHE A 56 9.70 -10.30 -5.70
N HIS A 57 9.82 -9.65 -4.57
CA HIS A 57 8.71 -9.39 -3.66
C HIS A 57 7.66 -8.47 -4.28
N ARG A 58 6.41 -8.79 -4.01
CA ARG A 58 5.24 -7.95 -4.30
C ARG A 58 4.51 -7.70 -2.99
N PHE A 59 4.22 -6.44 -2.73
CA PHE A 59 3.65 -6.00 -1.46
C PHE A 59 2.20 -5.58 -1.65
N ILE A 60 1.32 -6.10 -0.79
CA ILE A 60 -0.05 -5.62 -0.62
C ILE A 60 -0.16 -5.12 0.82
N ALA A 61 -0.61 -3.89 0.98
CA ALA A 61 -0.83 -3.30 2.29
C ALA A 61 -2.30 -2.98 2.46
N CYS A 62 -2.91 -3.49 3.53
CA CYS A 62 -4.27 -3.19 3.93
C CYS A 62 -4.24 -2.29 5.16
N THR A 63 -5.10 -1.27 5.18
CA THR A 63 -5.19 -0.37 6.32
C THR A 63 -6.56 0.28 6.40
N ASN A 64 -7.05 0.47 7.61
CA ASN A 64 -8.25 1.25 7.93
C ASN A 64 -7.92 2.73 8.17
N HIS A 65 -6.65 3.10 8.16
CA HIS A 65 -6.23 4.47 8.39
C HIS A 65 -6.41 5.32 7.13
N ALA A 66 -6.99 6.49 7.32
CA ALA A 66 -7.22 7.44 6.23
C ALA A 66 -5.93 7.94 5.55
N GLN A 67 -4.81 7.93 6.26
CA GLN A 67 -3.49 8.27 5.73
C GLN A 67 -2.51 7.15 6.00
N TRP A 68 -2.00 6.54 4.94
CA TRP A 68 -1.04 5.44 5.04
C TRP A 68 0.36 5.89 5.45
N GLY A 69 0.82 7.01 4.89
CA GLY A 69 2.15 7.57 5.16
C GLY A 69 2.36 8.90 4.43
N GLN A 70 3.59 9.37 4.40
CA GLN A 70 3.96 10.58 3.67
C GLN A 70 4.22 10.24 2.20
N ILE A 71 3.32 10.67 1.31
CA ILE A 71 3.41 10.42 -0.13
C ILE A 71 3.81 11.69 -0.87
N ARG A 72 4.88 11.62 -1.63
CA ARG A 72 5.33 12.73 -2.47
C ARG A 72 4.46 12.86 -3.72
N SER A 73 4.41 14.05 -4.29
CA SER A 73 3.64 14.32 -5.51
C SER A 73 4.11 13.48 -6.71
N ASP A 74 5.42 13.22 -6.78
CA ASP A 74 6.09 12.43 -7.82
C ASP A 74 6.17 10.93 -7.52
N ASP A 75 5.53 10.45 -6.44
CA ASP A 75 5.62 9.03 -6.08
C ASP A 75 4.95 8.13 -7.12
N ARG A 76 5.72 7.14 -7.59
CA ARG A 76 5.32 6.15 -8.59
C ARG A 76 5.31 4.71 -8.07
N ARG A 77 5.61 4.51 -6.78
CA ARG A 77 5.77 3.17 -6.19
C ARG A 77 4.47 2.55 -5.77
N TYR A 78 3.54 3.36 -5.26
CA TYR A 78 2.34 2.86 -4.60
C TYR A 78 1.10 3.10 -5.45
N LEU A 79 0.33 2.04 -5.67
CA LEU A 79 -1.02 2.11 -6.19
C LEU A 79 -1.98 2.07 -5.01
N PHE A 80 -2.75 3.14 -4.83
CA PHE A 80 -3.76 3.22 -3.78
C PHE A 80 -5.13 2.91 -4.35
N ILE A 81 -5.83 1.98 -3.70
CA ILE A 81 -7.19 1.58 -4.08
C ILE A 81 -8.07 1.71 -2.86
N LYS A 82 -9.17 2.45 -3.00
CA LYS A 82 -10.21 2.49 -1.97
C LYS A 82 -11.15 1.32 -2.20
N VAL A 83 -11.26 0.44 -1.21
CA VAL A 83 -12.21 -0.67 -1.24
C VAL A 83 -13.63 -0.12 -1.07
N SER A 84 -14.56 -0.61 -1.89
CA SER A 84 -15.98 -0.24 -1.82
C SER A 84 -16.61 -0.78 -0.53
N GLU A 85 -17.53 -0.02 0.05
CA GLU A 85 -18.31 -0.44 1.20
C GLU A 85 -19.62 -1.16 0.81
N CYS A 86 -19.85 -1.45 -0.49
CA CYS A 86 -21.11 -2.01 -0.98
C CYS A 86 -21.48 -3.36 -0.34
N HIS A 87 -20.49 -4.14 0.10
CA HIS A 87 -20.68 -5.41 0.80
C HIS A 87 -20.31 -5.34 2.29
N LYS A 88 -20.23 -4.13 2.86
CA LYS A 88 -19.96 -3.98 4.28
C LYS A 88 -21.04 -4.69 5.12
N GLN A 89 -20.64 -5.62 5.99
CA GLN A 89 -21.50 -6.47 6.81
C GLN A 89 -22.45 -7.39 6.01
N ASP A 90 -22.22 -7.61 4.74
CA ASP A 90 -22.99 -8.53 3.90
C ASP A 90 -22.53 -9.98 4.15
N THR A 91 -23.14 -10.60 5.16
CA THR A 91 -22.81 -11.98 5.56
C THR A 91 -23.11 -13.00 4.45
N SER A 92 -24.13 -12.73 3.60
CA SER A 92 -24.46 -13.60 2.47
C SER A 92 -23.38 -13.60 1.42
N TYR A 93 -22.93 -12.41 1.01
CA TYR A 93 -21.83 -12.25 0.06
C TYR A 93 -20.55 -12.93 0.56
N PHE A 94 -20.14 -12.65 1.79
CA PHE A 94 -18.92 -13.23 2.34
C PHE A 94 -19.04 -14.73 2.59
N GLY A 95 -20.23 -15.24 2.90
CA GLY A 95 -20.50 -16.67 2.99
C GLY A 95 -20.30 -17.37 1.64
N GLN A 96 -20.83 -16.80 0.55
CA GLN A 96 -20.64 -17.33 -0.81
C GLN A 96 -19.16 -17.26 -1.22
N LEU A 97 -18.47 -16.15 -0.95
CA LEU A 97 -17.05 -16.01 -1.23
C LEU A 97 -16.22 -17.05 -0.48
N SER A 98 -16.48 -17.26 0.80
CA SER A 98 -15.80 -18.28 1.61
C SER A 98 -16.04 -19.68 1.06
N SER A 99 -17.28 -20.00 0.64
CA SER A 99 -17.61 -21.28 0.03
C SER A 99 -16.85 -21.50 -1.29
N ALA A 100 -16.80 -20.48 -2.14
CA ALA A 100 -16.06 -20.52 -3.39
C ALA A 100 -14.54 -20.69 -3.18
N LEU A 101 -13.96 -20.05 -2.16
CA LEU A 101 -12.54 -20.22 -1.84
C LEU A 101 -12.19 -21.65 -1.33
N ASN A 102 -13.19 -22.38 -0.83
CA ASN A 102 -13.00 -23.73 -0.26
C ASN A 102 -13.61 -24.85 -1.09
N ASP A 103 -14.15 -24.59 -2.28
CA ASP A 103 -14.80 -25.59 -3.15
C ASP A 103 -13.80 -26.51 -3.89
N GLY A 104 -12.51 -26.24 -3.81
CA GLY A 104 -11.46 -26.98 -4.50
C GLY A 104 -11.37 -26.74 -6.02
N VAL A 105 -12.23 -25.92 -6.59
CA VAL A 105 -12.31 -25.62 -8.03
C VAL A 105 -12.01 -24.17 -8.34
N THR A 106 -12.58 -23.25 -7.58
CA THR A 106 -12.49 -21.80 -7.86
C THR A 106 -11.05 -21.28 -7.78
N VAL A 107 -10.30 -21.65 -6.75
CA VAL A 107 -8.91 -21.17 -6.58
C VAL A 107 -7.99 -21.73 -7.67
N PRO A 108 -8.00 -23.04 -7.99
CA PRO A 108 -7.26 -23.55 -9.16
C PRO A 108 -7.69 -22.92 -10.48
N GLY A 109 -8.98 -22.67 -10.68
CA GLY A 109 -9.51 -22.01 -11.87
C GLY A 109 -8.98 -20.58 -12.01
N LEU A 110 -8.96 -19.81 -10.93
CA LEU A 110 -8.36 -18.47 -10.89
C LEU A 110 -6.85 -18.53 -11.18
N ALA A 111 -6.13 -19.48 -10.58
CA ALA A 111 -4.70 -19.63 -10.83
C ALA A 111 -4.43 -19.95 -12.30
N HIS A 112 -5.21 -20.85 -12.90
CA HIS A 112 -5.12 -21.16 -14.33
C HIS A 112 -5.39 -19.92 -15.19
N TYR A 113 -6.43 -19.15 -14.89
CA TYR A 113 -6.73 -17.91 -15.60
C TYR A 113 -5.56 -16.91 -15.53
N LEU A 114 -5.00 -16.68 -14.33
CA LEU A 114 -3.91 -15.72 -14.14
C LEU A 114 -2.62 -16.15 -14.85
N VAL A 115 -2.29 -17.43 -14.86
CA VAL A 115 -1.09 -17.95 -15.56
C VAL A 115 -1.22 -17.79 -17.08
N ASN A 116 -2.43 -17.90 -17.63
CA ASN A 116 -2.70 -17.76 -19.05
C ASN A 116 -3.11 -16.35 -19.48
N LEU A 117 -3.14 -15.40 -18.55
CA LEU A 117 -3.48 -14.01 -18.85
C LEU A 117 -2.44 -13.39 -19.78
N ASP A 118 -2.88 -12.87 -20.91
CA ASP A 118 -2.01 -12.11 -21.80
C ASP A 118 -1.61 -10.77 -21.19
N ILE A 119 -0.36 -10.66 -20.82
CA ILE A 119 0.26 -9.45 -20.27
C ILE A 119 1.28 -8.81 -21.21
N THR A 120 1.29 -9.19 -22.49
CA THR A 120 2.28 -8.73 -23.48
C THR A 120 2.34 -7.20 -23.55
N ASN A 121 1.20 -6.53 -23.43
CA ASN A 121 1.10 -5.07 -23.47
C ASN A 121 1.11 -4.41 -22.09
N PHE A 122 1.29 -5.18 -21.02
CA PHE A 122 1.31 -4.65 -19.66
C PHE A 122 2.66 -3.99 -19.33
N ASN A 123 2.61 -2.71 -18.99
CA ASN A 123 3.78 -1.98 -18.53
C ASN A 123 3.64 -1.66 -17.04
N PRO A 124 4.39 -2.32 -16.15
CA PRO A 124 4.29 -2.11 -14.70
C PRO A 124 4.73 -0.71 -14.25
N ARG A 125 5.44 0.03 -15.13
CA ARG A 125 5.84 1.43 -14.85
C ARG A 125 4.73 2.43 -15.13
N ASN A 126 3.70 2.02 -15.87
CA ASN A 126 2.54 2.84 -16.18
C ASN A 126 1.46 2.67 -15.09
N LYS A 127 1.72 3.27 -13.93
CA LYS A 127 0.82 3.21 -12.79
C LYS A 127 -0.48 3.97 -13.06
N PRO A 128 -1.67 3.36 -12.92
CA PRO A 128 -2.94 4.06 -13.00
C PRO A 128 -3.04 5.18 -11.95
N GLN A 129 -3.61 6.30 -12.35
CA GLN A 129 -3.98 7.36 -11.41
C GLN A 129 -5.33 7.03 -10.80
N THR A 130 -5.40 6.98 -9.48
CA THR A 130 -6.63 6.68 -8.73
C THR A 130 -7.03 7.89 -7.88
N ALA A 131 -8.32 8.02 -7.62
CA ALA A 131 -8.83 9.06 -6.72
C ALA A 131 -8.20 8.94 -5.32
N GLU A 132 -8.06 7.72 -4.81
CA GLU A 132 -7.41 7.49 -3.51
C GLU A 132 -5.92 7.87 -3.55
N GLY A 133 -5.22 7.59 -4.63
CA GLY A 133 -3.82 8.01 -4.81
C GLY A 133 -3.66 9.54 -4.76
N PHE A 134 -4.60 10.26 -5.34
CA PHE A 134 -4.66 11.71 -5.24
C PHE A 134 -4.91 12.17 -3.80
N GLU A 135 -5.87 11.55 -3.12
CA GLU A 135 -6.19 11.87 -1.72
C GLU A 135 -5.01 11.61 -0.78
N GLN A 136 -4.26 10.54 -0.96
CA GLN A 136 -3.06 10.26 -0.16
C GLN A 136 -1.98 11.34 -0.35
N LYS A 137 -1.78 11.81 -1.59
CA LYS A 137 -0.88 12.93 -1.88
C LYS A 137 -1.36 14.22 -1.23
N ARG A 138 -2.66 14.52 -1.33
CA ARG A 138 -3.28 15.70 -0.72
C ARG A 138 -3.10 15.70 0.81
N ARG A 139 -3.38 14.59 1.46
CA ARG A 139 -3.19 14.42 2.92
C ARG A 139 -1.72 14.53 3.35
N SER A 140 -0.81 14.33 2.42
CA SER A 140 0.63 14.45 2.66
C SER A 140 1.15 15.90 2.53
N LEU A 141 0.33 16.82 2.09
CA LEU A 141 0.68 18.23 2.06
C LEU A 141 0.84 18.78 3.48
N PHE A 142 1.81 19.68 3.67
CA PHE A 142 2.05 20.34 4.94
C PHE A 142 2.43 21.82 4.76
N GLY A 143 2.37 22.58 5.83
CA GLY A 143 2.73 23.99 5.83
C GLY A 143 1.93 24.81 4.81
N PHE A 144 2.61 25.71 4.10
CA PHE A 144 2.01 26.61 3.13
C PHE A 144 1.30 25.87 1.97
N ALA A 145 1.85 24.75 1.49
CA ALA A 145 1.25 24.00 0.40
C ALA A 145 -0.13 23.44 0.78
N ARG A 146 -0.30 22.96 2.01
CA ARG A 146 -1.59 22.52 2.54
C ARG A 146 -2.57 23.66 2.66
N TYR A 147 -2.16 24.77 3.27
CA TYR A 147 -2.99 25.96 3.40
C TYR A 147 -3.47 26.46 2.03
N TRP A 148 -2.55 26.59 1.08
CA TRP A 148 -2.87 27.07 -0.27
C TRP A 148 -3.85 26.14 -0.99
N TYR A 149 -3.65 24.84 -0.88
CA TYR A 149 -4.59 23.86 -1.43
C TYR A 149 -6.00 24.05 -0.83
N GLU A 150 -6.12 24.20 0.49
CA GLU A 150 -7.40 24.40 1.16
C GLU A 150 -8.08 25.73 0.74
N VAL A 151 -7.30 26.78 0.50
CA VAL A 151 -7.81 28.05 -0.03
C VAL A 151 -8.39 27.85 -1.43
N LEU A 152 -7.68 27.16 -2.31
CA LEU A 152 -8.14 26.89 -3.67
C LEU A 152 -9.39 26.00 -3.68
N ASP A 153 -9.42 24.98 -2.86
CA ASP A 153 -10.52 24.03 -2.75
C ASP A 153 -11.82 24.70 -2.23
N LYS A 154 -11.69 25.58 -1.24
CA LYS A 154 -12.82 26.32 -0.65
C LYS A 154 -13.20 27.59 -1.41
N GLY A 155 -12.38 28.05 -2.34
CA GLY A 155 -12.58 29.30 -3.09
C GLY A 155 -12.54 30.57 -2.22
N ARG A 156 -12.01 30.50 -1.02
CA ARG A 156 -11.91 31.65 -0.10
C ARG A 156 -10.71 31.54 0.83
N PHE A 157 -10.14 32.69 1.19
CA PHE A 157 -9.15 32.80 2.24
C PHE A 157 -9.85 32.60 3.60
N GLY A 158 -9.56 31.50 4.27
CA GLY A 158 -10.01 31.29 5.65
C GLY A 158 -9.09 32.02 6.60
N VAL A 159 -9.64 32.81 7.52
CA VAL A 159 -8.91 33.18 8.71
C VAL A 159 -8.73 31.91 9.53
N ALA A 160 -7.50 31.61 9.95
CA ALA A 160 -7.27 30.52 10.88
C ALA A 160 -8.15 30.78 12.12
N SER A 161 -9.14 29.94 12.35
CA SER A 161 -9.86 29.98 13.61
C SER A 161 -8.85 29.59 14.68
N GLU A 162 -8.52 30.50 15.56
CA GLU A 162 -7.88 30.19 16.83
C GLU A 162 -8.86 29.31 17.63
N SER A 163 -8.85 28.00 17.37
CA SER A 163 -9.39 27.03 18.31
C SER A 163 -8.36 26.91 19.42
N GLY A 164 -8.57 27.69 20.46
CA GLY A 164 -7.78 27.67 21.67
C GLY A 164 -7.69 26.26 22.21
N ALA A 165 -6.47 25.86 22.43
CA ALA A 165 -6.14 24.76 23.29
C ALA A 165 -6.38 25.18 24.74
N TYR A 166 -7.01 24.31 25.49
CA TYR A 166 -6.75 24.10 26.90
C TYR A 166 -6.58 22.60 27.10
#